data_6991e33b7f0a551f6d31401e30f29196
#
_entry.id   6991e33b7f0a551f6d31401e30f29196
#
_cell.length_a   1.000
_cell.length_b   1.000
_cell.length_c   1.000
_cell.angle_alpha   90.00
_cell.angle_beta   90.00
_cell.angle_gamma   90.00
#
_symmetry.space_group_name_H-M   'P 1'
#
loop_
_entity.id
_entity.type
_entity.pdbx_description
1 polymer ?
#
loop_
_entity_poly.entity_id
_entity_poly.type
_entity_poly.pdbx_seq_one_letter_code
_entity_poly.pdbx_strand_id
1 'polypeptide(L)'
;VRPVLFHMYAGKMRWRTSAGDELEAHLGQDNTKDVNSQAWRTALDPEGDWMPAVLSAADRRLSEIRHHVPDAGGLVLATDQTVARAYAKILHSLTGQRPTVVLSDDATASERIEKFSASTDRWMVAVRMVSEGVDVPRLAVGVYATSSSTPLFFAQAIGRFVRARRRGEAASVFLPNVPVLMKLANELERQRDHALDRQSKDDDGLEDSLLDDANREDDASDALTQEFSYQAISSLAHFDRVVFDGKEFGQLAEPGTPEEEEFIGFPGLLEPEHVHEL
;
A
#
# COMPACT_ATOMS: atom_id res chain seq x y z
N VAL A 1 -11.65 -13.27 8.94
CA VAL A 1 -10.62 -12.26 8.60
C VAL A 1 -9.90 -12.77 7.36
N ARG A 2 -9.70 -11.89 6.37
CA ARG A 2 -9.00 -12.19 5.12
C ARG A 2 -7.49 -12.03 5.36
N PRO A 3 -6.63 -12.99 4.98
CA PRO A 3 -5.19 -12.81 5.02
C PRO A 3 -4.74 -11.72 4.02
N VAL A 4 -3.68 -11.01 4.38
CA VAL A 4 -3.08 -9.97 3.55
C VAL A 4 -1.64 -10.36 3.23
N LEU A 5 -1.30 -10.32 1.94
CA LEU A 5 0.06 -10.49 1.47
C LEU A 5 0.68 -9.12 1.24
N PHE A 6 1.82 -8.89 1.85
CA PHE A 6 2.56 -7.65 1.68
C PHE A 6 3.66 -7.84 0.64
N HIS A 7 3.48 -7.24 -0.54
CA HIS A 7 4.47 -7.22 -1.61
C HIS A 7 5.40 -6.03 -1.40
N MET A 8 6.65 -6.30 -1.05
CA MET A 8 7.65 -5.27 -0.73
C MET A 8 8.46 -4.91 -1.97
N TYR A 9 8.50 -3.63 -2.29
CA TYR A 9 9.29 -3.09 -3.39
C TYR A 9 10.41 -2.22 -2.89
N ALA A 10 11.62 -2.63 -3.17
CA ALA A 10 12.85 -1.87 -2.96
C ALA A 10 13.17 -1.00 -4.19
N GLY A 11 14.34 -0.44 -4.23
CA GLY A 11 14.78 0.26 -5.42
C GLY A 11 15.88 1.28 -5.17
N LYS A 12 16.42 1.79 -6.27
CA LYS A 12 17.50 2.76 -6.27
C LYS A 12 16.93 4.16 -6.48
N MET A 13 17.18 5.06 -5.52
CA MET A 13 16.66 6.42 -5.48
C MET A 13 17.80 7.42 -5.58
N ARG A 14 17.62 8.44 -6.42
CA ARG A 14 18.56 9.58 -6.54
C ARG A 14 17.79 10.88 -6.41
N TRP A 15 18.35 11.80 -5.64
CA TRP A 15 17.77 13.14 -5.45
C TRP A 15 18.87 14.18 -5.28
N ARG A 16 18.48 15.43 -5.47
CA ARG A 16 19.35 16.60 -5.22
C ARG A 16 18.86 17.32 -3.98
N THR A 17 19.76 17.60 -3.06
CA THR A 17 19.47 18.39 -1.86
C THR A 17 19.33 19.88 -2.19
N SER A 18 18.81 20.67 -1.26
CA SER A 18 18.76 22.14 -1.36
C SER A 18 20.16 22.78 -1.47
N ALA A 19 21.21 22.12 -0.97
CA ALA A 19 22.61 22.55 -1.10
C ALA A 19 23.19 22.25 -2.49
N GLY A 20 22.48 21.50 -3.34
CA GLY A 20 22.93 21.15 -4.68
C GLY A 20 23.64 19.79 -4.77
N ASP A 21 23.85 19.11 -3.65
CA ASP A 21 24.50 17.80 -3.63
C ASP A 21 23.56 16.72 -4.16
N GLU A 22 24.08 15.83 -4.99
CA GLU A 22 23.35 14.65 -5.44
C GLU A 22 23.63 13.48 -4.50
N LEU A 23 22.55 12.89 -3.99
CA LEU A 23 22.58 11.73 -3.11
C LEU A 23 21.88 10.55 -3.77
N GLU A 24 22.31 9.36 -3.38
CA GLU A 24 21.77 8.09 -3.84
C GLU A 24 21.58 7.16 -2.64
N ALA A 25 20.47 6.44 -2.61
CA ALA A 25 20.22 5.40 -1.63
C ALA A 25 19.33 4.30 -2.21
N HIS A 26 19.36 3.14 -1.58
CA HIS A 26 18.52 2.01 -1.90
C HIS A 26 17.47 1.82 -0.81
N LEU A 27 16.17 1.75 -1.18
CA LEU A 27 15.14 1.23 -0.29
C LEU A 27 15.40 -0.24 0.01
N GLY A 28 15.17 -0.66 1.25
CA GLY A 28 15.40 -2.02 1.69
C GLY A 28 16.82 -2.30 2.19
N GLN A 29 17.71 -1.30 2.17
CA GLN A 29 19.04 -1.37 2.75
C GLN A 29 19.14 -0.56 4.05
N ASP A 30 20.17 -0.87 4.86
CA ASP A 30 20.45 -0.12 6.08
C ASP A 30 20.95 1.28 5.75
N ASN A 31 20.11 2.27 6.00
CA ASN A 31 20.37 3.67 5.84
C ASN A 31 20.03 4.43 7.13
N THR A 32 20.50 5.65 7.27
CA THR A 32 20.05 6.54 8.34
C THR A 32 18.55 6.86 8.18
N LYS A 33 17.89 7.26 9.27
CA LYS A 33 16.48 7.62 9.26
C LYS A 33 16.14 8.68 8.21
N ASP A 34 16.97 9.71 8.11
CA ASP A 34 16.76 10.82 7.18
C ASP A 34 16.94 10.40 5.72
N VAL A 35 17.95 9.56 5.42
CA VAL A 35 18.17 9.00 4.10
C VAL A 35 17.04 8.09 3.69
N ASN A 36 16.55 7.22 4.59
CA ASN A 36 15.38 6.37 4.33
C ASN A 36 14.12 7.19 4.06
N SER A 37 13.87 8.23 4.85
CA SER A 37 12.72 9.12 4.66
C SER A 37 12.78 9.81 3.30
N GLN A 38 13.94 10.30 2.90
CA GLN A 38 14.13 10.97 1.62
C GLN A 38 14.04 10.01 0.44
N ALA A 39 14.66 8.83 0.53
CA ALA A 39 14.54 7.78 -0.48
C ALA A 39 13.08 7.34 -0.67
N TRP A 40 12.35 7.19 0.43
CA TRP A 40 10.92 6.84 0.38
C TRP A 40 10.10 7.91 -0.36
N ARG A 41 10.30 9.20 -0.06
CA ARG A 41 9.64 10.28 -0.79
C ARG A 41 10.00 10.31 -2.27
N THR A 42 11.27 10.05 -2.59
CA THR A 42 11.72 9.98 -3.98
C THR A 42 11.07 8.81 -4.73
N ALA A 43 10.86 7.66 -4.05
CA ALA A 43 10.13 6.53 -4.63
C ALA A 43 8.67 6.88 -4.94
N LEU A 44 8.03 7.68 -4.09
CA LEU A 44 6.64 8.10 -4.25
C LEU A 44 6.43 9.24 -5.25
N ASP A 45 7.51 9.77 -5.85
CA ASP A 45 7.38 10.81 -6.87
C ASP A 45 6.68 10.24 -8.12
N PRO A 46 5.55 10.81 -8.53
CA PRO A 46 4.81 10.32 -9.70
C PRO A 46 5.54 10.53 -11.03
N GLU A 47 6.56 11.39 -11.08
CA GLU A 47 7.40 11.62 -12.26
C GLU A 47 8.57 10.64 -12.37
N GLY A 48 8.82 9.85 -11.32
CA GLY A 48 9.82 8.78 -11.32
C GLY A 48 9.30 7.47 -11.91
N ASP A 49 10.18 6.49 -12.07
CA ASP A 49 9.84 5.18 -12.65
C ASP A 49 9.34 4.16 -11.61
N TRP A 50 9.57 4.42 -10.31
CA TRP A 50 9.20 3.48 -9.24
C TRP A 50 7.68 3.31 -9.13
N MET A 51 6.93 4.40 -9.04
CA MET A 51 5.47 4.35 -8.91
C MET A 51 4.78 3.73 -10.11
N PRO A 52 5.10 4.07 -11.38
CA PRO A 52 4.52 3.38 -12.53
C PRO A 52 4.78 1.88 -12.52
N ALA A 53 5.97 1.42 -12.13
CA ALA A 53 6.32 0.01 -12.05
C ALA A 53 5.48 -0.72 -10.98
N VAL A 54 5.36 -0.17 -9.78
CA VAL A 54 4.57 -0.74 -8.68
C VAL A 54 3.07 -0.74 -9.02
N LEU A 55 2.54 0.34 -9.61
CA LEU A 55 1.15 0.39 -10.05
C LEU A 55 0.86 -0.65 -11.16
N SER A 56 1.82 -0.88 -12.06
CA SER A 56 1.71 -1.91 -13.09
C SER A 56 1.66 -3.31 -12.47
N ALA A 57 2.55 -3.61 -11.51
CA ALA A 57 2.55 -4.88 -10.79
C ALA A 57 1.23 -5.11 -10.02
N ALA A 58 0.76 -4.08 -9.33
CA ALA A 58 -0.51 -4.13 -8.61
C ALA A 58 -1.71 -4.36 -9.56
N ASP A 59 -1.68 -3.77 -10.76
CA ASP A 59 -2.74 -3.96 -11.75
C ASP A 59 -2.72 -5.36 -12.38
N ARG A 60 -1.54 -5.94 -12.61
CA ARG A 60 -1.42 -7.35 -13.01
C ARG A 60 -2.04 -8.25 -11.95
N ARG A 61 -1.70 -8.03 -10.66
CA ARG A 61 -2.28 -8.79 -9.56
C ARG A 61 -3.79 -8.65 -9.48
N LEU A 62 -4.31 -7.44 -9.65
CA LEU A 62 -5.76 -7.21 -9.68
C LEU A 62 -6.40 -7.93 -10.87
N SER A 63 -5.74 -8.00 -12.02
CA SER A 63 -6.23 -8.73 -13.19
C SER A 63 -6.34 -10.23 -12.91
N GLU A 64 -5.36 -10.84 -12.27
CA GLU A 64 -5.38 -12.25 -11.84
C GLU A 64 -6.57 -12.53 -10.91
N ILE A 65 -6.73 -11.70 -9.88
CA ILE A 65 -7.85 -11.85 -8.94
C ILE A 65 -9.19 -11.72 -9.67
N ARG A 66 -9.30 -10.79 -10.62
CA ARG A 66 -10.53 -10.56 -11.40
C ARG A 66 -10.92 -11.71 -12.32
N HIS A 67 -10.03 -12.63 -12.64
CA HIS A 67 -10.43 -13.87 -13.33
C HIS A 67 -11.39 -14.73 -12.50
N HIS A 68 -11.27 -14.70 -11.18
CA HIS A 68 -12.12 -15.46 -10.26
C HIS A 68 -13.15 -14.60 -9.52
N VAL A 69 -12.88 -13.31 -9.35
CA VAL A 69 -13.67 -12.31 -8.66
C VAL A 69 -13.81 -11.08 -9.55
N PRO A 70 -14.70 -11.10 -10.58
CA PRO A 70 -14.74 -10.08 -11.65
C PRO A 70 -14.94 -8.63 -11.18
N ASP A 71 -15.55 -8.46 -10.01
CA ASP A 71 -15.81 -7.15 -9.40
C ASP A 71 -14.72 -6.72 -8.40
N ALA A 72 -13.63 -7.48 -8.23
CA ALA A 72 -12.54 -7.11 -7.35
C ALA A 72 -12.02 -5.70 -7.69
N GLY A 73 -11.76 -4.88 -6.67
CA GLY A 73 -11.28 -3.51 -6.80
C GLY A 73 -9.91 -3.30 -6.16
N GLY A 74 -9.23 -2.28 -6.64
CA GLY A 74 -7.97 -1.81 -6.09
C GLY A 74 -8.09 -0.42 -5.45
N LEU A 75 -7.25 -0.13 -4.46
CA LEU A 75 -7.15 1.15 -3.79
C LEU A 75 -5.69 1.60 -3.74
N VAL A 76 -5.43 2.82 -4.23
CA VAL A 76 -4.15 3.52 -4.03
C VAL A 76 -4.34 4.60 -2.97
N LEU A 77 -3.53 4.55 -1.93
CA LEU A 77 -3.48 5.57 -0.87
C LEU A 77 -2.36 6.56 -1.19
N ALA A 78 -2.72 7.79 -1.52
CA ALA A 78 -1.79 8.86 -1.87
C ALA A 78 -1.55 9.81 -0.69
N THR A 79 -0.40 10.49 -0.70
CA THR A 79 -0.03 11.47 0.33
C THR A 79 -0.93 12.70 0.31
N ASP A 80 -1.16 13.25 -0.87
CA ASP A 80 -1.92 14.47 -1.08
C ASP A 80 -2.74 14.45 -2.38
N GLN A 81 -3.52 15.49 -2.61
CA GLN A 81 -4.42 15.61 -3.76
C GLN A 81 -3.70 15.70 -5.10
N THR A 82 -2.54 16.37 -5.15
CA THR A 82 -1.75 16.54 -6.38
C THR A 82 -1.20 15.20 -6.82
N VAL A 83 -0.60 14.48 -5.89
CA VAL A 83 -0.06 13.13 -6.07
C VAL A 83 -1.17 12.13 -6.42
N ALA A 84 -2.33 12.21 -5.76
CA ALA A 84 -3.49 11.36 -6.08
C ALA A 84 -3.95 11.52 -7.53
N ARG A 85 -4.02 12.76 -8.02
CA ARG A 85 -4.39 13.02 -9.42
C ARG A 85 -3.33 12.51 -10.41
N ALA A 86 -2.04 12.60 -10.04
CA ALA A 86 -0.95 12.08 -10.86
C ALA A 86 -1.00 10.55 -10.93
N TYR A 87 -1.18 9.85 -9.82
CA TYR A 87 -1.35 8.39 -9.81
C TYR A 87 -2.57 7.93 -10.60
N ALA A 88 -3.67 8.70 -10.53
CA ALA A 88 -4.85 8.40 -11.36
C ALA A 88 -4.57 8.51 -12.86
N LYS A 89 -3.72 9.46 -13.29
CA LYS A 89 -3.27 9.57 -14.68
C LYS A 89 -2.40 8.38 -15.08
N ILE A 90 -1.46 7.97 -14.23
CA ILE A 90 -0.61 6.79 -14.48
C ILE A 90 -1.49 5.55 -14.64
N LEU A 91 -2.40 5.29 -13.70
CA LEU A 91 -3.34 4.15 -13.79
C LEU A 91 -4.21 4.21 -15.04
N HIS A 92 -4.68 5.40 -15.43
CA HIS A 92 -5.44 5.56 -16.66
C HIS A 92 -4.60 5.18 -17.89
N SER A 93 -3.34 5.59 -17.95
CA SER A 93 -2.42 5.22 -19.03
C SER A 93 -2.14 3.73 -19.07
N LEU A 94 -2.00 3.08 -17.91
CA LEU A 94 -1.73 1.64 -17.81
C LEU A 94 -2.94 0.77 -18.17
N THR A 95 -4.14 1.17 -17.73
CA THR A 95 -5.34 0.32 -17.82
C THR A 95 -6.32 0.72 -18.90
N GLY A 96 -6.20 1.92 -19.46
CA GLY A 96 -7.21 2.52 -20.35
C GLY A 96 -8.50 2.95 -19.61
N GLN A 97 -8.63 2.69 -18.30
CA GLN A 97 -9.82 3.00 -17.51
C GLN A 97 -9.52 4.17 -16.56
N ARG A 98 -10.50 5.05 -16.37
CA ARG A 98 -10.35 6.17 -15.43
C ARG A 98 -10.59 5.69 -14.01
N PRO A 99 -9.63 5.85 -13.07
CA PRO A 99 -9.86 5.56 -11.68
C PRO A 99 -10.86 6.53 -11.05
N THR A 100 -11.59 6.05 -10.03
CA THR A 100 -12.34 6.92 -9.13
C THR A 100 -11.37 7.66 -8.23
N VAL A 101 -11.37 8.99 -8.24
CA VAL A 101 -10.51 9.81 -7.37
C VAL A 101 -11.34 10.39 -6.23
N VAL A 102 -10.89 10.16 -5.00
CA VAL A 102 -11.54 10.63 -3.77
C VAL A 102 -10.57 11.52 -2.99
N LEU A 103 -10.93 12.76 -2.80
CA LEU A 103 -10.11 13.77 -2.14
C LEU A 103 -10.73 14.15 -0.79
N SER A 104 -9.89 14.58 0.16
CA SER A 104 -10.30 14.87 1.54
C SER A 104 -11.25 16.05 1.69
N ASP A 105 -11.18 17.03 0.77
CA ASP A 105 -12.01 18.25 0.76
C ASP A 105 -13.19 18.16 -0.20
N ASP A 106 -13.42 17.03 -0.85
CA ASP A 106 -14.54 16.82 -1.75
C ASP A 106 -15.81 16.49 -0.97
N ALA A 107 -16.76 17.42 -0.94
CA ALA A 107 -18.07 17.20 -0.31
C ALA A 107 -18.83 15.97 -0.87
N THR A 108 -18.44 15.49 -2.07
CA THR A 108 -19.01 14.29 -2.70
C THR A 108 -18.18 13.03 -2.49
N ALA A 109 -17.17 13.08 -1.60
CA ALA A 109 -16.28 11.95 -1.35
C ALA A 109 -17.05 10.66 -0.99
N SER A 110 -17.96 10.75 -0.02
CA SER A 110 -18.79 9.60 0.41
C SER A 110 -19.63 9.03 -0.72
N GLU A 111 -20.27 9.87 -1.52
CA GLU A 111 -21.07 9.43 -2.68
C GLU A 111 -20.21 8.71 -3.73
N ARG A 112 -19.00 9.22 -4.00
CA ARG A 112 -18.06 8.57 -4.93
C ARG A 112 -17.62 7.21 -4.45
N ILE A 113 -17.41 7.08 -3.15
CA ILE A 113 -17.00 5.82 -2.53
C ILE A 113 -18.15 4.81 -2.57
N GLU A 114 -19.38 5.22 -2.23
CA GLU A 114 -20.56 4.37 -2.35
C GLU A 114 -20.76 3.91 -3.81
N LYS A 115 -20.65 4.83 -4.76
CA LYS A 115 -20.72 4.52 -6.19
C LYS A 115 -19.63 3.53 -6.60
N PHE A 116 -18.39 3.75 -6.17
CA PHE A 116 -17.31 2.81 -6.42
C PHE A 116 -17.60 1.45 -5.77
N SER A 117 -18.08 1.42 -4.53
CA SER A 117 -18.43 0.17 -3.82
C SER A 117 -19.50 -0.65 -4.55
N ALA A 118 -20.48 0.03 -5.14
CA ALA A 118 -21.57 -0.60 -5.90
C ALA A 118 -21.22 -0.92 -7.37
N SER A 119 -20.08 -0.46 -7.87
CA SER A 119 -19.65 -0.62 -9.26
C SER A 119 -18.71 -1.81 -9.44
N THR A 120 -18.31 -2.03 -10.69
CA THR A 120 -17.22 -2.93 -11.07
C THR A 120 -15.96 -2.17 -11.48
N ASP A 121 -15.88 -0.87 -11.16
CA ASP A 121 -14.74 -0.03 -11.48
C ASP A 121 -13.47 -0.61 -10.87
N ARG A 122 -12.37 -0.52 -11.62
CA ARG A 122 -11.15 -1.23 -11.33
C ARG A 122 -10.38 -0.62 -10.16
N TRP A 123 -10.14 0.70 -10.22
CA TRP A 123 -9.27 1.39 -9.28
C TRP A 123 -9.95 2.60 -8.63
N MET A 124 -9.69 2.76 -7.35
CA MET A 124 -9.91 4.00 -6.61
C MET A 124 -8.56 4.56 -6.15
N VAL A 125 -8.38 5.86 -6.26
CA VAL A 125 -7.24 6.59 -5.70
C VAL A 125 -7.78 7.55 -4.66
N ALA A 126 -7.31 7.42 -3.42
CA ALA A 126 -7.77 8.23 -2.31
C ALA A 126 -6.60 8.92 -1.60
N VAL A 127 -6.81 10.14 -1.14
CA VAL A 127 -5.90 10.79 -0.23
C VAL A 127 -6.07 10.20 1.18
N ARG A 128 -5.02 10.24 1.97
CA ARG A 128 -4.87 9.72 3.33
C ARG A 128 -6.14 9.78 4.21
N MET A 129 -6.97 10.79 4.05
CA MET A 129 -8.11 11.11 4.90
C MET A 129 -9.45 10.47 4.51
N VAL A 130 -9.48 9.46 3.69
CA VAL A 130 -10.76 8.73 3.49
C VAL A 130 -10.97 7.79 4.67
N SER A 131 -11.15 8.41 5.86
CA SER A 131 -10.92 7.74 7.12
C SER A 131 -12.18 7.16 7.75
N GLU A 132 -13.33 7.72 7.71
CA GLU A 132 -14.45 7.21 8.50
C GLU A 132 -15.59 6.67 7.64
N GLY A 133 -16.03 5.45 7.97
CA GLY A 133 -17.29 4.89 7.46
C GLY A 133 -17.26 4.26 6.06
N VAL A 134 -16.11 4.22 5.38
CA VAL A 134 -16.04 3.67 4.04
C VAL A 134 -15.70 2.19 4.05
N ASP A 135 -16.75 1.41 3.98
CA ASP A 135 -16.65 -0.01 3.76
C ASP A 135 -16.78 -0.34 2.26
N VAL A 136 -15.69 -0.76 1.65
CA VAL A 136 -15.66 -1.26 0.27
C VAL A 136 -15.22 -2.73 0.27
N PRO A 137 -16.15 -3.68 0.50
CA PRO A 137 -15.80 -5.10 0.71
C PRO A 137 -15.11 -5.76 -0.49
N ARG A 138 -15.24 -5.17 -1.69
CA ARG A 138 -14.63 -5.70 -2.91
C ARG A 138 -13.15 -5.32 -3.11
N LEU A 139 -12.55 -4.53 -2.22
CA LEU A 139 -11.12 -4.22 -2.28
C LEU A 139 -10.30 -5.50 -2.08
N ALA A 140 -9.43 -5.79 -3.03
CA ALA A 140 -8.58 -6.98 -3.04
C ALA A 140 -7.10 -6.65 -3.23
N VAL A 141 -6.79 -5.49 -3.82
CA VAL A 141 -5.41 -5.02 -4.02
C VAL A 141 -5.26 -3.61 -3.47
N GLY A 142 -4.19 -3.38 -2.73
CA GLY A 142 -3.83 -2.08 -2.17
C GLY A 142 -2.44 -1.63 -2.63
N VAL A 143 -2.26 -0.33 -2.80
CA VAL A 143 -0.94 0.29 -2.98
C VAL A 143 -0.78 1.38 -1.93
N TYR A 144 0.19 1.20 -1.04
CA TYR A 144 0.51 2.14 0.02
C TYR A 144 1.48 3.20 -0.51
N ALA A 145 0.93 4.21 -1.16
CA ALA A 145 1.67 5.27 -1.84
C ALA A 145 1.67 6.59 -1.05
N THR A 146 1.88 6.48 0.27
CA THR A 146 1.96 7.61 1.20
C THR A 146 3.19 7.47 2.09
N SER A 147 3.72 8.58 2.58
CA SER A 147 4.84 8.62 3.52
C SER A 147 4.42 8.51 4.99
N SER A 148 3.14 8.33 5.27
CA SER A 148 2.66 8.10 6.64
C SER A 148 3.25 6.83 7.23
N SER A 149 3.71 6.90 8.49
CA SER A 149 4.37 5.80 9.18
C SER A 149 3.81 5.51 10.57
N THR A 150 2.68 6.14 10.92
CA THR A 150 2.06 5.86 12.23
C THR A 150 1.41 4.48 12.25
N PRO A 151 1.56 3.73 13.36
CA PRO A 151 0.96 2.40 13.49
C PRO A 151 -0.55 2.40 13.27
N LEU A 152 -1.23 3.42 13.76
CA LEU A 152 -2.67 3.54 13.67
C LEU A 152 -3.13 3.75 12.24
N PHE A 153 -2.53 4.71 11.51
CA PHE A 153 -2.87 4.94 10.12
C PHE A 153 -2.61 3.69 9.26
N PHE A 154 -1.46 3.01 9.49
CA PHE A 154 -1.14 1.78 8.78
C PHE A 154 -2.19 0.69 9.05
N ALA A 155 -2.54 0.45 10.32
CA ALA A 155 -3.56 -0.52 10.70
C ALA A 155 -4.93 -0.22 10.07
N GLN A 156 -5.36 1.04 10.08
CA GLN A 156 -6.60 1.47 9.41
C GLN A 156 -6.56 1.29 7.90
N ALA A 157 -5.43 1.63 7.27
CA ALA A 157 -5.24 1.45 5.83
C ALA A 157 -5.35 -0.04 5.45
N ILE A 158 -4.63 -0.91 6.17
CA ILE A 158 -4.64 -2.36 5.92
C ILE A 158 -5.99 -2.97 6.31
N GLY A 159 -6.62 -2.47 7.38
CA GLY A 159 -7.95 -2.90 7.83
C GLY A 159 -9.03 -2.88 6.74
N ARG A 160 -8.87 -2.04 5.72
CA ARG A 160 -9.78 -2.00 4.55
C ARG A 160 -9.72 -3.24 3.68
N PHE A 161 -8.64 -3.99 3.73
CA PHE A 161 -8.40 -5.18 2.91
C PHE A 161 -8.68 -6.50 3.64
N VAL A 162 -8.84 -6.49 4.97
CA VAL A 162 -9.01 -7.72 5.77
C VAL A 162 -10.43 -8.30 5.74
N ARG A 163 -11.39 -7.61 5.14
CA ARG A 163 -12.77 -8.08 5.05
C ARG A 163 -12.92 -9.11 3.93
N ALA A 164 -13.21 -10.35 4.30
CA ALA A 164 -13.47 -11.42 3.36
C ALA A 164 -14.94 -11.44 2.96
N ARG A 165 -15.24 -11.57 1.67
CA ARG A 165 -16.59 -11.85 1.15
C ARG A 165 -16.84 -13.35 1.01
N ARG A 166 -15.78 -14.12 0.78
CA ARG A 166 -15.80 -15.57 0.61
C ARG A 166 -14.65 -16.21 1.37
N ARG A 167 -14.76 -17.49 1.68
CA ARG A 167 -13.65 -18.27 2.24
C ARG A 167 -12.54 -18.43 1.20
N GLY A 168 -11.28 -18.40 1.64
CA GLY A 168 -10.12 -18.57 0.78
C GLY A 168 -9.67 -17.31 0.00
N GLU A 169 -10.34 -16.16 0.17
CA GLU A 169 -9.86 -14.92 -0.41
C GLU A 169 -8.64 -14.39 0.36
N ALA A 170 -7.60 -13.98 -0.37
CA ALA A 170 -6.48 -13.20 0.13
C ALA A 170 -6.49 -11.80 -0.48
N ALA A 171 -5.97 -10.82 0.23
CA ALA A 171 -5.70 -9.49 -0.31
C ALA A 171 -4.20 -9.33 -0.55
N SER A 172 -3.84 -8.48 -1.49
CA SER A 172 -2.45 -8.12 -1.79
C SER A 172 -2.24 -6.63 -1.56
N VAL A 173 -1.23 -6.26 -0.77
CA VAL A 173 -0.89 -4.85 -0.52
C VAL A 173 0.56 -4.61 -0.91
N PHE A 174 0.78 -3.65 -1.79
CA PHE A 174 2.07 -3.26 -2.31
C PHE A 174 2.64 -2.13 -1.46
N LEU A 175 3.84 -2.33 -0.92
CA LEU A 175 4.50 -1.43 0.03
C LEU A 175 5.92 -1.08 -0.46
N PRO A 176 6.39 0.16 -0.24
CA PRO A 176 7.82 0.44 -0.31
C PRO A 176 8.55 -0.31 0.81
N ASN A 177 9.69 -0.91 0.48
CA ASN A 177 10.51 -1.63 1.45
C ASN A 177 11.28 -0.64 2.32
N VAL A 178 10.62 -0.13 3.33
CA VAL A 178 11.23 0.72 4.37
C VAL A 178 11.08 0.06 5.74
N PRO A 179 12.10 0.16 6.61
CA PRO A 179 12.13 -0.60 7.88
C PRO A 179 10.89 -0.41 8.76
N VAL A 180 10.33 0.80 8.79
CA VAL A 180 9.14 1.10 9.57
C VAL A 180 7.91 0.35 9.07
N LEU A 181 7.68 0.29 7.76
CA LEU A 181 6.53 -0.44 7.19
C LEU A 181 6.69 -1.95 7.33
N MET A 182 7.91 -2.47 7.17
CA MET A 182 8.22 -3.88 7.45
C MET A 182 7.85 -4.26 8.88
N LYS A 183 8.26 -3.43 9.86
CA LYS A 183 7.91 -3.65 11.27
C LYS A 183 6.40 -3.64 11.49
N LEU A 184 5.69 -2.67 10.91
CA LEU A 184 4.22 -2.55 11.05
C LEU A 184 3.49 -3.72 10.39
N ALA A 185 3.93 -4.18 9.22
CA ALA A 185 3.36 -5.35 8.55
C ALA A 185 3.52 -6.61 9.39
N ASN A 186 4.74 -6.87 9.90
CA ASN A 186 5.01 -8.00 10.78
C ASN A 186 4.21 -7.95 12.09
N GLU A 187 3.99 -6.77 12.65
CA GLU A 187 3.19 -6.60 13.86
C GLU A 187 1.71 -6.92 13.63
N LEU A 188 1.13 -6.43 12.52
CA LEU A 188 -0.25 -6.76 12.14
C LEU A 188 -0.45 -8.26 11.91
N GLU A 189 0.51 -8.93 11.27
CA GLU A 189 0.47 -10.37 11.06
C GLU A 189 0.44 -11.12 12.42
N ARG A 190 1.31 -10.75 13.37
CA ARG A 190 1.33 -11.34 14.72
C ARG A 190 0.03 -11.11 15.47
N GLN A 191 -0.53 -9.90 15.39
CA GLN A 191 -1.82 -9.57 16.06
C GLN A 191 -2.96 -10.38 15.46
N ARG A 192 -2.96 -10.61 14.15
CA ARG A 192 -3.94 -11.46 13.48
C ARG A 192 -3.88 -12.90 13.99
N ASP A 193 -2.70 -13.48 14.11
CA ASP A 193 -2.50 -14.84 14.58
C ASP A 193 -2.97 -15.00 16.02
N HIS A 194 -2.64 -14.02 16.90
CA HIS A 194 -3.15 -13.99 18.27
C HIS A 194 -4.68 -13.82 18.36
N ALA A 195 -5.29 -13.08 17.41
CA ALA A 195 -6.74 -12.91 17.40
C ALA A 195 -7.46 -14.18 16.94
N LEU A 196 -6.86 -14.95 16.05
CA LEU A 196 -7.39 -16.26 15.62
C LEU A 196 -7.32 -17.30 16.75
N ASP A 197 -6.25 -17.26 17.57
CA ASP A 197 -6.10 -18.12 18.76
C ASP A 197 -7.03 -17.70 19.91
N ARG A 198 -7.49 -16.43 19.92
CA ARG A 198 -8.32 -15.87 20.99
C ARG A 198 -9.81 -15.81 20.70
N GLN A 199 -10.40 -16.60 19.80
CA GLN A 199 -11.86 -16.61 19.60
C GLN A 199 -12.65 -17.02 20.86
N SER A 200 -12.29 -16.44 22.00
CA SER A 200 -13.11 -16.38 23.22
C SER A 200 -12.58 -15.28 24.16
N LYS A 201 -13.02 -14.06 23.98
CA LYS A 201 -13.42 -13.13 25.04
C LYS A 201 -13.36 -11.68 24.56
N ASP A 202 -14.50 -11.05 24.78
CA ASP A 202 -14.82 -9.62 24.67
C ASP A 202 -13.71 -8.65 25.07
N ASP A 203 -13.50 -7.57 24.30
CA ASP A 203 -13.35 -6.26 24.90
C ASP A 203 -13.62 -5.10 23.90
N ASP A 204 -14.25 -4.07 24.45
CA ASP A 204 -14.82 -2.91 23.80
C ASP A 204 -14.08 -1.63 24.32
N GLY A 205 -13.81 -0.67 23.44
CA GLY A 205 -13.87 0.72 23.82
C GLY A 205 -12.62 1.46 24.31
N LEU A 206 -11.53 1.58 23.51
CA LEU A 206 -10.41 2.51 23.81
C LEU A 206 -9.84 3.23 22.56
N GLU A 207 -10.55 3.19 21.42
CA GLU A 207 -9.94 3.56 20.13
C GLU A 207 -10.00 5.04 19.73
N ASP A 208 -11.03 5.81 20.11
CA ASP A 208 -11.28 7.15 19.56
C ASP A 208 -10.30 8.24 20.00
N SER A 209 -9.80 8.19 21.24
CA SER A 209 -8.89 9.25 21.74
C SER A 209 -7.45 9.10 21.24
N LEU A 210 -7.03 7.88 20.89
CA LEU A 210 -5.70 7.60 20.32
C LEU A 210 -5.61 7.97 18.85
N LEU A 211 -6.76 8.03 18.15
CA LEU A 211 -6.89 8.40 16.75
C LEU A 211 -6.53 9.86 16.48
N ASP A 212 -7.03 10.76 17.31
CA ASP A 212 -6.82 12.21 17.12
C ASP A 212 -5.37 12.61 17.41
N ASP A 213 -4.71 11.97 18.39
CA ASP A 213 -3.33 12.26 18.72
C ASP A 213 -2.35 11.71 17.67
N ALA A 214 -2.60 10.53 17.12
CA ALA A 214 -1.78 9.96 16.04
C ALA A 214 -1.88 10.75 14.73
N ASN A 215 -3.07 11.26 14.38
CA ASN A 215 -3.26 12.13 13.22
C ASN A 215 -2.51 13.46 13.35
N ARG A 216 -2.45 14.02 14.57
CA ARG A 216 -1.67 15.24 14.84
C ARG A 216 -0.16 15.02 14.75
N GLU A 217 0.33 13.87 15.18
CA GLU A 217 1.76 13.51 15.06
C GLU A 217 2.19 13.33 13.62
N ASP A 218 1.32 12.75 12.74
CA ASP A 218 1.58 12.61 11.31
C ASP A 218 1.63 13.97 10.61
N ASP A 219 0.67 14.86 10.89
CA ASP A 219 0.62 16.20 10.31
C ASP A 219 1.83 17.05 10.74
N ALA A 220 2.28 16.92 11.99
CA ALA A 220 3.49 17.59 12.48
C ALA A 220 4.77 17.03 11.84
N SER A 221 4.84 15.71 11.62
CA SER A 221 5.96 15.06 10.94
C SER A 221 6.07 15.48 9.47
N ASP A 222 4.94 15.56 8.77
CA ASP A 222 4.89 16.00 7.37
C ASP A 222 5.22 17.50 7.24
N ALA A 223 4.76 18.36 8.16
CA ALA A 223 5.05 19.78 8.15
C ALA A 223 6.53 20.09 8.39
N LEU A 224 7.17 19.40 9.33
CA LEU A 224 8.60 19.55 9.62
C LEU A 224 9.50 19.12 8.45
N THR A 225 9.01 18.26 7.58
CA THR A 225 9.78 17.69 6.47
C THR A 225 9.54 18.43 5.14
N GLN A 226 8.52 19.28 5.04
CA GLN A 226 8.31 20.16 3.87
C GLN A 226 9.32 21.34 3.78
N GLU A 227 10.03 21.65 4.86
CA GLU A 227 11.00 22.77 4.87
C GLU A 227 12.31 22.48 4.12
N PHE A 228 12.61 21.22 3.82
CA PHE A 228 13.80 20.85 3.02
C PHE A 228 13.39 20.63 1.56
N SER A 229 13.56 21.65 0.72
CA SER A 229 13.36 21.48 -0.72
C SER A 229 14.39 20.48 -1.25
N TYR A 230 13.92 19.42 -1.85
CA TYR A 230 14.72 18.46 -2.58
C TYR A 230 14.12 18.26 -3.97
N GLN A 231 14.93 17.81 -4.91
CA GLN A 231 14.48 17.48 -6.25
C GLN A 231 14.77 16.00 -6.53
N ALA A 232 13.73 15.22 -6.74
CA ALA A 232 13.88 13.86 -7.23
C ALA A 232 14.56 13.86 -8.60
N ILE A 233 15.51 12.95 -8.82
CA ILE A 233 16.23 12.79 -10.08
C ILE A 233 15.82 11.51 -10.77
N SER A 234 15.81 10.40 -10.04
CA SER A 234 15.37 9.10 -10.56
C SER A 234 14.97 8.16 -9.44
N SER A 235 14.05 7.27 -9.76
CA SER A 235 13.64 6.18 -8.87
C SER A 235 13.42 4.91 -9.70
N LEU A 236 14.12 3.83 -9.39
CA LEU A 236 13.97 2.53 -10.04
C LEU A 236 13.41 1.54 -9.04
N ALA A 237 12.37 0.80 -9.43
CA ALA A 237 11.75 -0.21 -8.58
C ALA A 237 12.41 -1.58 -8.80
N HIS A 238 12.51 -2.34 -7.71
CA HIS A 238 12.83 -3.77 -7.72
C HIS A 238 11.84 -4.46 -6.79
N PHE A 239 11.24 -5.56 -7.25
CA PHE A 239 10.55 -6.46 -6.34
C PHE A 239 11.57 -7.06 -5.37
N ASP A 240 11.25 -7.12 -4.08
CA ASP A 240 12.15 -7.66 -3.07
C ASP A 240 11.61 -8.96 -2.47
N ARG A 241 10.40 -8.92 -1.91
CA ARG A 241 9.80 -10.09 -1.24
C ARG A 241 8.30 -9.93 -1.01
N VAL A 242 7.67 -11.03 -0.69
CA VAL A 242 6.33 -11.07 -0.09
C VAL A 242 6.46 -11.42 1.38
N VAL A 243 5.79 -10.68 2.24
CA VAL A 243 5.62 -11.02 3.65
C VAL A 243 4.22 -11.59 3.83
N PHE A 244 4.16 -12.81 4.36
CA PHE A 244 2.91 -13.51 4.61
C PHE A 244 3.08 -14.47 5.80
N ASP A 245 2.14 -14.45 6.73
CA ASP A 245 2.11 -15.34 7.90
C ASP A 245 3.43 -15.33 8.70
N GLY A 246 3.98 -14.13 8.89
CA GLY A 246 5.25 -13.92 9.60
C GLY A 246 6.50 -14.47 8.89
N LYS A 247 6.36 -14.94 7.66
CA LYS A 247 7.46 -15.45 6.82
C LYS A 247 7.71 -14.53 5.63
N GLU A 248 8.93 -14.55 5.14
CA GLU A 248 9.37 -13.77 3.99
C GLU A 248 9.68 -14.71 2.82
N PHE A 249 9.14 -14.42 1.66
CA PHE A 249 9.31 -15.20 0.42
C PHE A 249 9.71 -14.27 -0.70
N GLY A 250 10.70 -14.64 -1.47
CA GLY A 250 11.08 -13.89 -2.66
C GLY A 250 12.57 -13.80 -2.89
N GLN A 251 12.89 -13.22 -4.03
CA GLN A 251 14.23 -12.81 -4.43
C GLN A 251 14.12 -11.50 -5.19
N LEU A 252 15.22 -10.73 -5.23
CA LEU A 252 15.25 -9.48 -5.99
C LEU A 252 14.95 -9.76 -7.47
N ALA A 253 13.96 -9.09 -8.01
CA ALA A 253 13.55 -9.19 -9.39
C ALA A 253 13.21 -7.82 -9.99
N GLU A 254 13.41 -7.67 -11.28
CA GLU A 254 12.97 -6.46 -11.99
C GLU A 254 11.45 -6.51 -12.19
N PRO A 255 10.74 -5.38 -12.05
CA PRO A 255 9.31 -5.32 -12.30
C PRO A 255 8.95 -5.71 -13.73
N GLY A 256 7.97 -6.62 -13.87
CA GLY A 256 7.49 -7.12 -15.15
C GLY A 256 8.26 -8.34 -15.69
N THR A 257 9.16 -8.91 -14.88
CA THR A 257 9.88 -10.15 -15.26
C THR A 257 9.15 -11.40 -14.77
N PRO A 258 9.41 -12.58 -15.39
CA PRO A 258 8.84 -13.85 -14.93
C PRO A 258 9.18 -14.17 -13.47
N GLU A 259 10.36 -13.76 -13.02
CA GLU A 259 10.80 -13.94 -11.64
C GLU A 259 9.95 -13.17 -10.65
N GLU A 260 9.52 -11.96 -10.99
CA GLU A 260 8.55 -11.21 -10.18
C GLU A 260 7.16 -11.87 -10.24
N GLU A 261 6.72 -12.29 -11.41
CA GLU A 261 5.40 -12.89 -11.61
C GLU A 261 5.21 -14.16 -10.78
N GLU A 262 6.25 -14.96 -10.61
CA GLU A 262 6.23 -16.16 -9.75
C GLU A 262 5.80 -15.83 -8.32
N PHE A 263 6.24 -14.70 -7.77
CA PHE A 263 5.91 -14.27 -6.41
C PHE A 263 4.63 -13.43 -6.31
N ILE A 264 4.28 -12.68 -7.34
CA ILE A 264 3.02 -11.93 -7.36
C ILE A 264 1.83 -12.90 -7.35
N GLY A 265 1.91 -14.00 -8.11
CA GLY A 265 0.90 -15.05 -8.18
C GLY A 265 0.90 -16.04 -7.01
N PHE A 266 1.88 -15.98 -6.12
CA PHE A 266 2.13 -16.96 -5.04
C PHE A 266 0.88 -17.41 -4.25
N PRO A 267 -0.10 -16.55 -3.92
CA PRO A 267 -1.33 -16.99 -3.26
C PRO A 267 -2.34 -17.73 -4.14
N GLY A 268 -2.18 -17.65 -5.47
CA GLY A 268 -3.03 -18.38 -6.40
C GLY A 268 -2.65 -19.86 -6.54
N LEU A 269 -1.47 -20.23 -6.08
CA LEU A 269 -0.93 -21.59 -6.14
C LEU A 269 -1.18 -22.38 -4.85
N LEU A 270 -1.49 -21.71 -3.74
CA LEU A 270 -1.86 -22.37 -2.49
C LEU A 270 -3.36 -22.62 -2.49
N GLU A 271 -3.76 -23.79 -2.96
CA GLU A 271 -5.08 -24.32 -2.66
C GLU A 271 -5.24 -24.33 -1.12
N PRO A 272 -6.47 -24.11 -0.59
CA PRO A 272 -6.72 -24.10 0.86
C PRO A 272 -6.19 -25.34 1.59
N GLU A 273 -6.01 -26.43 0.88
CA GLU A 273 -5.49 -27.72 1.37
C GLU A 273 -3.97 -27.67 1.61
N HIS A 274 -3.23 -26.88 0.84
CA HIS A 274 -1.78 -26.72 0.99
C HIS A 274 -1.37 -25.75 2.11
N VAL A 275 -2.28 -24.89 2.56
CA VAL A 275 -2.02 -23.95 3.68
C VAL A 275 -2.04 -24.67 5.03
N HIS A 276 -2.63 -25.85 5.12
CA HIS A 276 -2.66 -26.66 6.34
C HIS A 276 -1.47 -27.62 6.50
N GLU A 277 -0.63 -27.78 5.49
CA GLU A 277 0.55 -28.67 5.52
C GLU A 277 1.88 -27.91 5.69
N LEU A 278 1.87 -26.59 5.75
CA LEU A 278 3.04 -25.73 6.01
C LEU A 278 2.95 -25.11 7.40
#